data_3924b61be8e1362315915aaa582c43f2
#
_entry.id   3924b61be8e1362315915aaa582c43f2
#
_cell.length_a   1.000
_cell.length_b   1.000
_cell.length_c   1.000
_cell.angle_alpha   90.00
_cell.angle_beta   90.00
_cell.angle_gamma   90.00
#
_symmetry.space_group_name_H-M   'P 1'
#
loop_
_entity.id
_entity.type
_entity.pdbx_description
1 polymer ?
#
loop_
_entity_poly.entity_id
_entity_poly.type
_entity_poly.pdbx_seq_one_letter_code
_entity_poly.pdbx_strand_id
1 'polypeptide(L)'
;MHVLILEDDIDLGQALLASLRLEGISGVWVRSLREADAFVAEAPDCVLLDLALPDGEGLERLRRWREAGYGVPIIVITARTALEDRVSGLDGGADDFLTKPFAMAELISRLHAVTRRHARQASE
;
A
#
# COMPACT_ATOMS: atom_id res chain seq x y z
N MET A 1 8.52 0.13 12.42
CA MET A 1 7.86 -0.09 11.09
C MET A 1 7.73 1.23 10.38
N HIS A 2 8.04 1.25 9.10
CA HIS A 2 7.95 2.42 8.23
C HIS A 2 7.08 2.11 7.01
N VAL A 3 6.10 2.97 6.72
CA VAL A 3 5.08 2.74 5.69
C VAL A 3 5.09 3.87 4.67
N LEU A 4 5.08 3.50 3.38
CA LEU A 4 4.91 4.46 2.28
C LEU A 4 3.44 4.46 1.88
N ILE A 5 2.84 5.65 1.84
CA ILE A 5 1.42 5.84 1.47
C ILE A 5 1.34 6.59 0.15
N LEU A 6 0.69 5.97 -0.85
CA LEU A 6 0.38 6.61 -2.13
C LEU A 6 -1.12 6.88 -2.17
N GLU A 7 -1.51 8.13 -1.93
CA GLU A 7 -2.91 8.55 -1.86
C GLU A 7 -3.02 10.02 -2.26
N ASP A 8 -3.85 10.33 -3.25
CA ASP A 8 -4.02 11.73 -3.70
C ASP A 8 -5.09 12.51 -2.92
N ASP A 9 -5.98 11.83 -2.20
CA ASP A 9 -6.96 12.47 -1.32
C ASP A 9 -6.26 13.03 -0.08
N ILE A 10 -6.29 14.33 0.07
CA ILE A 10 -5.58 15.03 1.16
C ILE A 10 -6.10 14.61 2.53
N ASP A 11 -7.43 14.56 2.68
CA ASP A 11 -8.03 14.24 3.97
C ASP A 11 -7.70 12.80 4.39
N LEU A 12 -7.79 11.86 3.46
CA LEU A 12 -7.46 10.47 3.75
C LEU A 12 -5.96 10.29 4.02
N GLY A 13 -5.10 10.93 3.22
CA GLY A 13 -3.66 10.87 3.42
C GLY A 13 -3.24 11.38 4.81
N GLN A 14 -3.81 12.50 5.24
CA GLN A 14 -3.57 13.05 6.58
C GLN A 14 -4.07 12.13 7.68
N ALA A 15 -5.27 11.57 7.50
CA ALA A 15 -5.86 10.64 8.46
C ALA A 15 -5.03 9.35 8.58
N LEU A 16 -4.53 8.83 7.47
CA LEU A 16 -3.66 7.66 7.47
C LEU A 16 -2.37 7.92 8.25
N LEU A 17 -1.69 9.04 7.96
CA LEU A 17 -0.47 9.39 8.70
C LEU A 17 -0.72 9.52 10.20
N ALA A 18 -1.79 10.22 10.58
CA ALA A 18 -2.13 10.43 11.98
C ALA A 18 -2.42 9.10 12.69
N SER A 19 -3.19 8.22 12.05
CA SER A 19 -3.53 6.91 12.60
C SER A 19 -2.30 6.02 12.78
N LEU A 20 -1.39 6.02 11.80
CA LEU A 20 -0.15 5.26 11.90
C LEU A 20 0.72 5.77 13.05
N ARG A 21 0.83 7.08 13.21
CA ARG A 21 1.63 7.68 14.28
C ARG A 21 1.10 7.30 15.67
N LEU A 22 -0.21 7.24 15.82
CA LEU A 22 -0.83 6.81 17.08
C LEU A 22 -0.44 5.37 17.43
N GLU A 23 -0.16 4.55 16.44
CA GLU A 23 0.27 3.16 16.60
C GLU A 23 1.80 3.02 16.67
N GLY A 24 2.53 4.12 16.72
CA GLY A 24 3.98 4.10 16.74
C GLY A 24 4.62 3.74 15.40
N ILE A 25 3.88 3.87 14.30
CA ILE A 25 4.34 3.55 12.96
C ILE A 25 4.71 4.85 12.24
N SER A 26 5.93 4.92 11.70
CA SER A 26 6.33 6.07 10.90
C SER A 26 5.80 5.92 9.48
N GLY A 27 5.50 7.05 8.84
CA GLY A 27 4.96 7.03 7.49
C GLY A 27 5.46 8.20 6.66
N VAL A 28 5.56 7.97 5.36
CA VAL A 28 5.73 9.00 4.35
C VAL A 28 4.52 8.92 3.42
N TRP A 29 3.90 10.07 3.20
CA TRP A 29 2.75 10.16 2.33
C TRP A 29 3.10 10.96 1.08
N VAL A 30 2.87 10.36 -0.09
CA VAL A 30 3.03 10.99 -1.39
C VAL A 30 1.71 10.91 -2.15
N ARG A 31 1.54 11.79 -3.13
CA ARG A 31 0.26 11.95 -3.83
C ARG A 31 0.30 11.50 -5.29
N SER A 32 1.43 10.98 -5.74
CA SER A 32 1.60 10.52 -7.12
C SER A 32 2.58 9.37 -7.19
N LEU A 33 2.51 8.60 -8.28
CA LEU A 33 3.48 7.52 -8.54
C LEU A 33 4.89 8.06 -8.72
N ARG A 34 5.02 9.21 -9.36
CA ARG A 34 6.30 9.85 -9.60
C ARG A 34 7.00 10.22 -8.27
N GLU A 35 6.26 10.81 -7.35
CA GLU A 35 6.81 11.15 -6.03
C GLU A 35 7.23 9.88 -5.26
N ALA A 36 6.53 8.77 -5.47
CA ALA A 36 6.79 7.53 -4.77
C ALA A 36 8.10 6.87 -5.18
N ASP A 37 8.60 7.11 -6.38
CA ASP A 37 9.74 6.37 -6.93
C ASP A 37 10.98 6.39 -6.02
N ALA A 38 11.29 7.55 -5.44
CA ALA A 38 12.43 7.69 -4.54
C ALA A 38 12.26 6.87 -3.24
N PHE A 39 11.04 6.82 -2.72
CA PHE A 39 10.73 6.13 -1.45
C PHE A 39 10.58 4.64 -1.63
N VAL A 40 10.10 4.18 -2.78
CA VAL A 40 10.01 2.76 -3.11
C VAL A 40 11.39 2.12 -3.07
N ALA A 41 12.39 2.82 -3.60
CA ALA A 41 13.78 2.35 -3.62
C ALA A 41 14.39 2.20 -2.21
N GLU A 42 13.87 2.92 -1.22
CA GLU A 42 14.31 2.83 0.17
C GLU A 42 13.75 1.60 0.89
N ALA A 43 12.91 0.81 0.23
CA ALA A 43 12.32 -0.42 0.75
C ALA A 43 11.64 -0.24 2.12
N PRO A 44 10.50 0.48 2.18
CA PRO A 44 9.72 0.56 3.41
C PRO A 44 9.22 -0.83 3.84
N ASP A 45 8.70 -0.94 5.04
CA ASP A 45 8.17 -2.22 5.52
C ASP A 45 6.86 -2.61 4.85
N CYS A 46 6.10 -1.62 4.38
CA CYS A 46 4.86 -1.84 3.64
C CYS A 46 4.54 -0.62 2.78
N VAL A 47 3.86 -0.86 1.66
CA VAL A 47 3.33 0.19 0.79
C VAL A 47 1.80 0.12 0.81
N LEU A 48 1.15 1.26 1.05
CA LEU A 48 -0.29 1.42 0.88
C LEU A 48 -0.50 2.13 -0.47
N LEU A 49 -1.13 1.45 -1.41
CA LEU A 49 -1.24 1.91 -2.79
C LEU A 49 -2.69 2.13 -3.19
N ASP A 50 -3.06 3.38 -3.48
CA ASP A 50 -4.33 3.66 -4.17
C ASP A 50 -4.15 3.39 -5.66
N LEU A 51 -5.15 2.80 -6.28
CA LEU A 51 -5.10 2.49 -7.71
C LEU A 51 -5.36 3.71 -8.59
N ALA A 52 -6.13 4.69 -8.08
CA ALA A 52 -6.52 5.88 -8.84
C ALA A 52 -5.64 7.07 -8.47
N LEU A 53 -4.44 7.12 -9.05
CA LEU A 53 -3.51 8.22 -8.85
C LEU A 53 -3.49 9.13 -10.07
N PRO A 54 -3.14 10.42 -9.90
CA PRO A 54 -3.25 11.39 -11.01
C PRO A 54 -2.33 11.13 -12.19
N ASP A 55 -1.21 10.44 -11.98
CA ASP A 55 -0.18 10.25 -13.00
C ASP A 55 -0.01 8.80 -13.46
N GLY A 56 -0.99 7.94 -13.16
CA GLY A 56 -0.92 6.59 -13.69
C GLY A 56 -1.87 5.60 -13.03
N GLU A 57 -1.84 4.38 -13.55
CA GLU A 57 -2.65 3.28 -13.08
C GLU A 57 -1.88 2.46 -12.04
N GLY A 58 -2.41 2.40 -10.83
CA GLY A 58 -1.75 1.73 -9.71
C GLY A 58 -1.54 0.23 -9.94
N LEU A 59 -2.50 -0.46 -10.56
CA LEU A 59 -2.35 -1.90 -10.86
C LEU A 59 -1.18 -2.18 -11.80
N GLU A 60 -1.01 -1.34 -12.82
CA GLU A 60 0.09 -1.48 -13.75
C GLU A 60 1.43 -1.26 -13.04
N ARG A 61 1.51 -0.24 -12.19
CA ARG A 61 2.72 0.05 -11.43
C ARG A 61 3.06 -1.09 -10.46
N LEU A 62 2.05 -1.66 -9.81
CA LEU A 62 2.22 -2.81 -8.93
C LEU A 62 2.85 -4.00 -9.68
N ARG A 63 2.31 -4.33 -10.85
CA ARG A 63 2.86 -5.41 -11.68
C ARG A 63 4.30 -5.16 -12.06
N ARG A 64 4.64 -3.94 -12.44
CA ARG A 64 6.00 -3.54 -12.83
C ARG A 64 6.97 -3.70 -11.65
N TRP A 65 6.58 -3.28 -10.47
CA TRP A 65 7.41 -3.47 -9.27
C TRP A 65 7.66 -4.95 -9.02
N ARG A 66 6.63 -5.79 -9.09
CA ARG A 66 6.78 -7.23 -8.86
C ARG A 66 7.66 -7.90 -9.91
N GLU A 67 7.49 -7.53 -11.17
CA GLU A 67 8.34 -8.03 -12.27
C GLU A 67 9.82 -7.64 -12.08
N ALA A 68 10.05 -6.49 -11.49
CA ALA A 68 11.40 -6.01 -11.18
C ALA A 68 11.99 -6.65 -9.90
N GLY A 69 11.26 -7.53 -9.24
CA GLY A 69 11.74 -8.22 -8.03
C GLY A 69 11.47 -7.48 -6.72
N TYR A 70 10.62 -6.46 -6.74
CA TYR A 70 10.30 -5.70 -5.53
C TYR A 70 9.46 -6.55 -4.58
N GLY A 71 10.01 -6.92 -3.44
CA GLY A 71 9.40 -7.86 -2.49
C GLY A 71 8.65 -7.23 -1.32
N VAL A 72 8.65 -5.90 -1.19
CA VAL A 72 7.98 -5.21 -0.08
C VAL A 72 6.48 -5.50 -0.10
N PRO A 73 5.86 -5.80 1.06
CA PRO A 73 4.41 -6.01 1.12
C PRO A 73 3.64 -4.79 0.63
N ILE A 74 2.60 -5.02 -0.18
CA ILE A 74 1.76 -3.96 -0.74
C ILE A 74 0.30 -4.25 -0.42
N ILE A 75 -0.37 -3.29 0.24
CA ILE A 75 -1.81 -3.31 0.45
C ILE A 75 -2.42 -2.30 -0.51
N VAL A 76 -3.31 -2.77 -1.38
CA VAL A 76 -4.06 -1.87 -2.25
C VAL A 76 -5.22 -1.30 -1.46
N ILE A 77 -5.38 0.03 -1.48
CA ILE A 77 -6.51 0.75 -0.87
C ILE A 77 -7.20 1.54 -1.98
N THR A 78 -8.48 1.28 -2.23
CA THR A 78 -9.13 1.90 -3.38
C THR A 78 -10.65 1.95 -3.22
N ALA A 79 -11.28 2.91 -3.92
CA ALA A 79 -12.74 2.98 -4.02
C ALA A 79 -13.29 1.97 -5.05
N ARG A 80 -12.43 1.34 -5.85
CA ARG A 80 -12.85 0.34 -6.82
C ARG A 80 -13.35 -0.92 -6.11
N THR A 81 -14.59 -1.29 -6.37
CA THR A 81 -15.24 -2.43 -5.71
C THR A 81 -15.45 -3.63 -6.63
N ALA A 82 -15.17 -3.49 -7.92
CA ALA A 82 -15.37 -4.57 -8.87
C ALA A 82 -14.50 -5.77 -8.52
N LEU A 83 -15.10 -6.95 -8.56
CA LEU A 83 -14.40 -8.20 -8.32
C LEU A 83 -13.18 -8.35 -9.23
N GLU A 84 -13.32 -7.94 -10.48
CA GLU A 84 -12.25 -7.98 -11.47
C GLU A 84 -11.02 -7.18 -11.04
N ASP A 85 -11.22 -5.98 -10.49
CA ASP A 85 -10.12 -5.14 -10.02
C ASP A 85 -9.43 -5.77 -8.81
N ARG A 86 -10.20 -6.38 -7.91
CA ARG A 86 -9.66 -7.08 -6.75
C ARG A 86 -8.83 -8.29 -7.15
N VAL A 87 -9.37 -9.10 -8.05
CA VAL A 87 -8.67 -10.29 -8.57
C VAL A 87 -7.39 -9.86 -9.29
N SER A 88 -7.48 -8.85 -10.15
CA SER A 88 -6.30 -8.33 -10.86
C SER A 88 -5.23 -7.79 -9.91
N GLY A 89 -5.63 -7.14 -8.82
CA GLY A 89 -4.70 -6.64 -7.82
C GLY A 89 -3.96 -7.76 -7.11
N LEU A 90 -4.68 -8.77 -6.65
CA LEU A 90 -4.09 -9.92 -5.97
C LEU A 90 -3.22 -10.74 -6.91
N ASP A 91 -3.69 -11.00 -8.13
CA ASP A 91 -2.91 -11.71 -9.15
C ASP A 91 -1.69 -10.90 -9.59
N GLY A 92 -1.78 -9.58 -9.55
CA GLY A 92 -0.67 -8.68 -9.86
C GLY A 92 0.40 -8.61 -8.78
N GLY A 93 0.13 -9.21 -7.60
CA GLY A 93 1.10 -9.29 -6.52
C GLY A 93 0.79 -8.46 -5.27
N ALA A 94 -0.44 -7.94 -5.12
CA ALA A 94 -0.85 -7.29 -3.87
C ALA A 94 -0.95 -8.34 -2.75
N ASP A 95 -0.51 -7.98 -1.56
CA ASP A 95 -0.62 -8.85 -0.38
C ASP A 95 -1.99 -8.77 0.26
N ASP A 96 -2.68 -7.66 0.07
CA ASP A 96 -4.05 -7.48 0.54
C ASP A 96 -4.73 -6.38 -0.28
N PHE A 97 -6.05 -6.31 -0.17
CA PHE A 97 -6.87 -5.38 -0.93
C PHE A 97 -7.98 -4.85 -0.02
N LEU A 98 -8.02 -3.54 0.19
CA LEU A 98 -8.96 -2.91 1.09
C LEU A 98 -9.78 -1.86 0.36
N THR A 99 -11.11 -2.00 0.37
CA THR A 99 -12.02 -1.11 -0.34
C THR A 99 -12.44 0.07 0.54
N LYS A 100 -12.40 1.27 -0.02
CA LYS A 100 -12.89 2.49 0.63
C LYS A 100 -14.42 2.54 0.62
N PRO A 101 -15.06 3.01 1.70
CA PRO A 101 -14.47 3.41 2.96
C PRO A 101 -14.11 2.21 3.83
N PHE A 102 -13.07 2.32 4.62
CA PHE A 102 -12.64 1.28 5.54
C PHE A 102 -12.40 1.88 6.94
N ALA A 103 -12.46 1.02 7.95
CA ALA A 103 -12.11 1.43 9.32
C ALA A 103 -10.58 1.44 9.48
N MET A 104 -10.02 2.44 10.12
CA MET A 104 -8.59 2.51 10.37
C MET A 104 -8.08 1.30 11.17
N ALA A 105 -8.88 0.83 12.14
CA ALA A 105 -8.54 -0.37 12.90
C ALA A 105 -8.36 -1.60 11.99
N GLU A 106 -9.17 -1.73 10.95
CA GLU A 106 -9.04 -2.83 9.98
C GLU A 106 -7.75 -2.70 9.19
N LEU A 107 -7.43 -1.50 8.71
CA LEU A 107 -6.18 -1.25 7.99
C LEU A 107 -4.97 -1.61 8.86
N ILE A 108 -4.94 -1.14 10.09
CA ILE A 108 -3.85 -1.42 11.03
C ILE A 108 -3.68 -2.92 11.26
N SER A 109 -4.78 -3.65 11.44
CA SER A 109 -4.73 -5.11 11.61
C SER A 109 -4.17 -5.81 10.38
N ARG A 110 -4.58 -5.40 9.19
CA ARG A 110 -4.07 -5.97 7.94
C ARG A 110 -2.60 -5.64 7.72
N LEU A 111 -2.21 -4.43 8.06
CA LEU A 111 -0.82 -3.98 7.99
C LEU A 111 0.09 -4.87 8.85
N HIS A 112 -0.30 -5.12 10.10
CA HIS A 112 0.43 -6.04 10.97
C HIS A 112 0.46 -7.47 10.42
N ALA A 113 -0.65 -7.93 9.86
CA ALA A 113 -0.74 -9.28 9.30
C ALA A 113 0.19 -9.48 8.11
N VAL A 114 0.20 -8.55 7.14
CA VAL A 114 1.05 -8.69 5.94
C VAL A 114 2.53 -8.53 6.27
N THR A 115 2.88 -7.63 7.17
CA THR A 115 4.28 -7.44 7.57
C THR A 115 4.79 -8.64 8.36
N ARG A 116 3.96 -9.24 9.21
CA ARG A 116 4.31 -10.45 9.94
C ARG A 116 4.53 -11.64 9.01
N ARG A 117 3.65 -11.85 8.01
CA ARG A 117 3.80 -12.91 7.01
C ARG A 117 5.08 -12.74 6.22
N HIS A 118 5.37 -11.52 5.81
CA HIS A 118 6.59 -11.19 5.05
C HIS A 118 7.83 -11.51 5.87
N ALA A 119 7.86 -11.13 7.13
CA ALA A 119 8.98 -11.41 8.03
C ALA A 119 9.22 -12.92 8.20
N ARG A 120 8.14 -13.72 8.31
CA ARG A 120 8.24 -15.18 8.38
C ARG A 120 8.85 -15.78 7.12
N GLN A 121 8.36 -15.33 5.95
CA GLN A 121 8.86 -15.81 4.66
C GLN A 121 10.34 -15.50 4.48
N ALA A 122 10.76 -14.31 4.92
CA ALA A 122 12.16 -13.92 4.84
C ALA A 122 13.06 -14.73 5.77
N SER A 123 12.50 -15.33 6.83
CA SER A 123 13.24 -16.15 7.80
C SER A 123 13.38 -17.60 7.37
N GLU A 124 12.60 -18.03 6.40
CA GLU A 124 12.66 -19.39 5.85
C GLU A 124 13.74 -19.48 4.76
#